data_c7b49631e98f9654397ff878c116563d
#
_entry.id   c7b49631e98f9654397ff878c116563d
#
_cell.length_a   1.000
_cell.length_b   1.000
_cell.length_c   1.000
_cell.angle_alpha   90.00
_cell.angle_beta   90.00
_cell.angle_gamma   90.00
#
_symmetry.space_group_name_H-M   'P 1'
#
loop_
_entity.id
_entity.type
_entity.pdbx_description
1 polymer ?
#
loop_
_entity_poly.entity_id
_entity_poly.type
_entity_poly.pdbx_seq_one_letter_code
_entity_poly.pdbx_strand_id
1 'polypeptide(L)'
;METLFFKTFVWLCFAGLVIYTYLYGKNEEKIDAKVFLIRKIWYLVYLFGALVYWTIHPASIFMNFKNYAITALIFAAIDGFIFLNMYFRKAGKYELERFTKTVSANESLIQDNLLMAKNMLDILNDEGIVGYYGSKEGYLLGLKEVLSSYAEKADMSVNILPFTTPLEKDQALYRYKNPGSVRAKLDRLETVYHVDGNDALHPIYLFHDALYLLKISGSRAITEMDCILFVIMAHVYDFAAPPDDMD
;
A
#
# COMPACT_ATOMS: atom_id res chain seq x y z
N MET A 1 62.31 1.26 -15.78
CA MET A 1 61.03 1.63 -16.38
C MET A 1 59.84 1.03 -15.61
N GLU A 2 59.88 -0.22 -15.19
CA GLU A 2 58.76 -0.91 -14.46
C GLU A 2 58.34 -0.23 -13.16
N THR A 3 59.32 0.14 -12.34
CA THR A 3 59.05 0.82 -11.05
C THR A 3 58.40 2.19 -11.22
N LEU A 4 58.69 2.89 -12.32
CA LEU A 4 58.12 4.19 -12.61
C LEU A 4 56.64 4.04 -13.04
N PHE A 5 56.36 3.08 -13.93
CA PHE A 5 54.99 2.78 -14.37
C PHE A 5 54.08 2.41 -13.17
N PHE A 6 54.55 1.51 -12.32
CA PHE A 6 53.80 1.07 -11.14
C PHE A 6 53.53 2.24 -10.18
N LYS A 7 54.53 3.05 -9.88
CA LYS A 7 54.37 4.24 -9.04
C LYS A 7 53.35 5.21 -9.64
N THR A 8 53.44 5.52 -10.92
CA THR A 8 52.49 6.41 -11.60
C THR A 8 51.07 5.87 -11.55
N PHE A 9 50.89 4.58 -11.79
CA PHE A 9 49.59 3.95 -11.72
C PHE A 9 48.96 4.05 -10.31
N VAL A 10 49.71 3.77 -9.26
CA VAL A 10 49.25 3.88 -7.86
C VAL A 10 48.84 5.33 -7.53
N TRP A 11 49.63 6.31 -7.95
CA TRP A 11 49.34 7.72 -7.74
C TRP A 11 48.07 8.17 -8.49
N LEU A 12 47.82 7.67 -9.69
CA LEU A 12 46.62 7.93 -10.46
C LEU A 12 45.37 7.35 -9.76
N CYS A 13 45.46 6.12 -9.24
CA CYS A 13 44.39 5.51 -8.46
C CYS A 13 44.10 6.33 -7.20
N PHE A 14 45.12 6.76 -6.48
CA PHE A 14 44.98 7.60 -5.30
C PHE A 14 44.35 8.95 -5.63
N ALA A 15 44.81 9.63 -6.67
CA ALA A 15 44.23 10.88 -7.12
C ALA A 15 42.72 10.71 -7.48
N GLY A 16 42.38 9.61 -8.15
CA GLY A 16 40.98 9.25 -8.46
C GLY A 16 40.13 9.10 -7.19
N LEU A 17 40.63 8.45 -6.14
CA LEU A 17 39.94 8.32 -4.86
C LEU A 17 39.77 9.68 -4.15
N VAL A 18 40.80 10.54 -4.20
CA VAL A 18 40.71 11.91 -3.62
C VAL A 18 39.63 12.72 -4.34
N ILE A 19 39.65 12.71 -5.68
CA ILE A 19 38.62 13.42 -6.47
C ILE A 19 37.22 12.85 -6.16
N TYR A 20 37.11 11.54 -6.09
CA TYR A 20 35.85 10.89 -5.73
C TYR A 20 35.34 11.38 -4.35
N THR A 21 36.18 11.34 -3.32
CA THR A 21 35.84 11.77 -1.97
C THR A 21 35.45 13.24 -1.93
N TYR A 22 36.15 14.10 -2.67
CA TYR A 22 35.79 15.52 -2.76
C TYR A 22 34.45 15.75 -3.45
N LEU A 23 34.22 15.08 -4.57
CA LEU A 23 32.93 15.19 -5.30
C LEU A 23 31.76 14.63 -4.48
N TYR A 24 32.01 13.56 -3.73
CA TYR A 24 31.02 13.00 -2.82
C TYR A 24 30.61 14.00 -1.74
N GLY A 25 31.58 14.64 -1.06
CA GLY A 25 31.28 15.66 -0.06
C GLY A 25 30.51 16.88 -0.60
N LYS A 26 30.65 17.18 -1.91
CA LYS A 26 29.97 18.31 -2.54
C LYS A 26 28.56 17.98 -3.06
N ASN A 27 28.32 16.76 -3.54
CA ASN A 27 27.08 16.35 -4.20
C ASN A 27 26.73 14.88 -3.90
N GLU A 28 26.46 14.56 -2.65
CA GLU A 28 26.18 13.21 -2.16
C GLU A 28 25.11 12.50 -2.99
N GLU A 29 23.95 13.14 -3.21
CA GLU A 29 22.82 12.53 -3.94
C GLU A 29 23.15 12.15 -5.39
N LYS A 30 23.90 12.99 -6.10
CA LYS A 30 24.27 12.72 -7.51
C LYS A 30 25.30 11.60 -7.62
N ILE A 31 26.22 11.52 -6.68
CA ILE A 31 27.24 10.49 -6.65
C ILE A 31 26.63 9.15 -6.22
N ASP A 32 25.75 9.18 -5.24
CA ASP A 32 24.99 8.01 -4.79
C ASP A 32 24.17 7.37 -5.92
N ALA A 33 23.54 8.17 -6.76
CA ALA A 33 22.82 7.64 -7.93
C ALA A 33 23.73 6.87 -8.90
N LYS A 34 25.05 7.16 -8.90
CA LYS A 34 26.05 6.59 -9.82
C LYS A 34 27.03 5.61 -9.16
N VAL A 35 26.87 5.28 -7.87
CA VAL A 35 27.80 4.39 -7.14
C VAL A 35 28.04 3.08 -7.87
N PHE A 36 27.00 2.48 -8.45
CA PHE A 36 27.11 1.23 -9.19
C PHE A 36 27.99 1.36 -10.44
N LEU A 37 27.90 2.48 -11.14
CA LEU A 37 28.75 2.78 -12.29
C LEU A 37 30.21 3.03 -11.86
N ILE A 38 30.40 3.78 -10.77
CA ILE A 38 31.71 4.09 -10.22
C ILE A 38 32.46 2.82 -9.80
N ARG A 39 31.75 1.87 -9.15
CA ARG A 39 32.34 0.55 -8.82
C ARG A 39 32.78 -0.23 -10.05
N LYS A 40 31.97 -0.24 -11.12
CA LYS A 40 32.35 -0.89 -12.39
C LYS A 40 33.62 -0.24 -12.98
N ILE A 41 33.68 1.09 -12.98
CA ILE A 41 34.86 1.83 -13.46
C ILE A 41 36.08 1.49 -12.60
N TRP A 42 35.94 1.37 -11.28
CA TRP A 42 37.01 1.00 -10.36
C TRP A 42 37.65 -0.35 -10.73
N TYR A 43 36.85 -1.38 -10.98
CA TYR A 43 37.37 -2.68 -11.44
C TYR A 43 37.96 -2.64 -12.85
N LEU A 44 37.39 -1.82 -13.75
CA LEU A 44 37.94 -1.62 -15.09
C LEU A 44 39.35 -0.98 -15.03
N VAL A 45 39.59 -0.06 -14.10
CA VAL A 45 40.93 0.53 -13.89
C VAL A 45 41.92 -0.54 -13.48
N TYR A 46 41.56 -1.43 -12.58
CA TYR A 46 42.39 -2.57 -12.19
C TYR A 46 42.72 -3.48 -13.40
N LEU A 47 41.68 -3.91 -14.13
CA LEU A 47 41.84 -4.76 -15.30
C LEU A 47 42.71 -4.11 -16.37
N PHE A 48 42.52 -2.83 -16.63
CA PHE A 48 43.31 -2.07 -17.59
C PHE A 48 44.78 -2.04 -17.16
N GLY A 49 45.10 -1.72 -15.91
CA GLY A 49 46.45 -1.74 -15.37
C GLY A 49 47.13 -3.11 -15.48
N ALA A 50 46.36 -4.19 -15.15
CA ALA A 50 46.85 -5.56 -15.27
C ALA A 50 47.13 -5.97 -16.72
N LEU A 51 46.23 -5.59 -17.66
CA LEU A 51 46.42 -5.85 -19.09
C LEU A 51 47.63 -5.10 -19.66
N VAL A 52 47.83 -3.84 -19.33
CA VAL A 52 49.00 -3.07 -19.78
C VAL A 52 50.28 -3.70 -19.26
N TYR A 53 50.33 -4.09 -17.98
CA TYR A 53 51.51 -4.73 -17.40
C TYR A 53 51.78 -6.10 -18.05
N TRP A 54 50.76 -6.91 -18.31
CA TRP A 54 50.87 -8.19 -19.00
C TRP A 54 51.36 -8.01 -20.46
N THR A 55 50.86 -7.01 -21.18
CA THR A 55 51.28 -6.74 -22.56
C THR A 55 52.78 -6.41 -22.65
N ILE A 56 53.31 -5.69 -21.65
CA ILE A 56 54.73 -5.35 -21.58
C ILE A 56 55.59 -6.57 -21.14
N HIS A 57 55.02 -7.42 -20.26
CA HIS A 57 55.68 -8.57 -19.65
C HIS A 57 54.82 -9.84 -19.76
N PRO A 58 54.74 -10.52 -20.90
CA PRO A 58 53.85 -11.66 -21.13
C PRO A 58 54.05 -12.82 -20.15
N ALA A 59 55.29 -13.08 -19.69
CA ALA A 59 55.58 -14.13 -18.71
C ALA A 59 55.12 -13.78 -17.26
N SER A 60 54.74 -12.50 -17.00
CA SER A 60 54.44 -12.01 -15.64
C SER A 60 53.23 -12.69 -15.00
N ILE A 61 52.25 -13.10 -15.79
CA ILE A 61 51.07 -13.82 -15.29
C ILE A 61 51.48 -15.09 -14.56
N PHE A 62 52.47 -15.83 -15.05
CA PHE A 62 52.90 -17.09 -14.43
C PHE A 62 53.94 -16.86 -13.34
N MET A 63 54.86 -15.92 -13.52
CA MET A 63 55.97 -15.67 -12.58
C MET A 63 55.55 -14.76 -11.41
N ASN A 64 54.64 -13.80 -11.64
CA ASN A 64 54.22 -12.77 -10.66
C ASN A 64 52.76 -12.84 -10.27
N PHE A 65 52.11 -14.00 -10.39
CA PHE A 65 50.68 -14.18 -10.04
C PHE A 65 50.32 -13.63 -8.65
N LYS A 66 51.20 -13.83 -7.68
CA LYS A 66 51.04 -13.32 -6.32
C LYS A 66 50.82 -11.79 -6.29
N ASN A 67 51.57 -11.05 -7.12
CA ASN A 67 51.44 -9.58 -7.18
C ASN A 67 50.08 -9.14 -7.77
N TYR A 68 49.61 -9.81 -8.81
CA TYR A 68 48.28 -9.57 -9.35
C TYR A 68 47.17 -9.85 -8.32
N ALA A 69 47.29 -10.98 -7.60
CA ALA A 69 46.33 -11.34 -6.56
C ALA A 69 46.31 -10.34 -5.39
N ILE A 70 47.48 -9.89 -4.92
CA ILE A 70 47.58 -8.88 -3.86
C ILE A 70 46.96 -7.56 -4.32
N THR A 71 47.24 -7.12 -5.54
CA THR A 71 46.69 -5.89 -6.09
C THR A 71 45.18 -5.99 -6.25
N ALA A 72 44.66 -7.13 -6.73
CA ALA A 72 43.21 -7.39 -6.78
C ALA A 72 42.57 -7.31 -5.42
N LEU A 73 43.20 -7.89 -4.39
CA LEU A 73 42.74 -7.87 -3.01
C LEU A 73 42.67 -6.45 -2.42
N ILE A 74 43.69 -5.60 -2.77
CA ILE A 74 43.67 -4.18 -2.37
C ILE A 74 42.48 -3.45 -3.04
N PHE A 75 42.25 -3.66 -4.33
CA PHE A 75 41.11 -3.07 -5.04
C PHE A 75 39.78 -3.51 -4.47
N ALA A 76 39.64 -4.79 -4.11
CA ALA A 76 38.45 -5.34 -3.46
C ALA A 76 38.27 -4.79 -2.04
N ALA A 77 39.32 -4.60 -1.27
CA ALA A 77 39.28 -3.99 0.04
C ALA A 77 38.79 -2.52 -0.03
N ILE A 78 39.35 -1.76 -0.96
CA ILE A 78 38.91 -0.37 -1.20
C ILE A 78 37.42 -0.34 -1.60
N ASP A 79 36.99 -1.23 -2.49
CA ASP A 79 35.55 -1.37 -2.84
C ASP A 79 34.70 -1.66 -1.61
N GLY A 80 35.10 -2.61 -0.78
CA GLY A 80 34.38 -2.98 0.44
C GLY A 80 34.28 -1.84 1.46
N PHE A 81 35.38 -1.15 1.73
CA PHE A 81 35.39 -0.09 2.74
C PHE A 81 34.76 1.22 2.26
N ILE A 82 34.97 1.60 1.02
CA ILE A 82 34.51 2.91 0.50
C ILE A 82 33.14 2.79 -0.17
N PHE A 83 33.02 1.93 -1.18
CA PHE A 83 31.82 1.91 -2.02
C PHE A 83 30.70 1.02 -1.46
N LEU A 84 31.01 -0.11 -0.84
CA LEU A 84 30.02 -1.03 -0.30
C LEU A 84 29.36 -0.47 0.97
N ASN A 85 30.13 0.19 1.84
CA ASN A 85 29.59 0.85 3.03
C ASN A 85 28.53 1.91 2.68
N MET A 86 28.78 2.67 1.62
CA MET A 86 27.82 3.66 1.11
C MET A 86 26.56 3.00 0.55
N TYR A 87 26.72 1.86 -0.11
CA TYR A 87 25.58 1.08 -0.61
C TYR A 87 24.68 0.60 0.54
N PHE A 88 25.25 0.10 1.63
CA PHE A 88 24.49 -0.31 2.80
C PHE A 88 23.78 0.86 3.49
N ARG A 89 24.41 2.02 3.60
CA ARG A 89 23.74 3.22 4.12
C ARG A 89 22.54 3.62 3.27
N LYS A 90 22.65 3.53 1.96
CA LYS A 90 21.56 3.84 1.03
C LYS A 90 20.42 2.83 1.13
N ALA A 91 20.72 1.53 1.13
CA ALA A 91 19.70 0.49 1.30
C ALA A 91 18.94 0.66 2.61
N GLY A 92 19.62 0.90 3.73
CA GLY A 92 19.01 1.16 5.02
C GLY A 92 18.12 2.41 5.04
N LYS A 93 18.53 3.50 4.38
CA LYS A 93 17.73 4.73 4.29
C LYS A 93 16.43 4.51 3.47
N TYR A 94 16.49 3.78 2.36
CA TYR A 94 15.31 3.45 1.57
C TYR A 94 14.33 2.54 2.31
N GLU A 95 14.82 1.53 3.01
CA GLU A 95 13.96 0.66 3.82
C GLU A 95 13.31 1.43 4.97
N LEU A 96 14.05 2.29 5.66
CA LEU A 96 13.53 3.12 6.73
C LEU A 96 12.46 4.10 6.21
N GLU A 97 12.71 4.75 5.09
CA GLU A 97 11.74 5.69 4.47
C GLU A 97 10.47 4.96 4.01
N ARG A 98 10.60 3.78 3.40
CA ARG A 98 9.46 2.94 3.04
C ARG A 98 8.67 2.48 4.26
N PHE A 99 9.36 2.06 5.32
CA PHE A 99 8.75 1.65 6.57
C PHE A 99 7.99 2.83 7.21
N THR A 100 8.61 4.02 7.28
CA THR A 100 7.97 5.21 7.83
C THR A 100 6.73 5.62 7.05
N LYS A 101 6.74 5.58 5.71
CA LYS A 101 5.56 5.83 4.88
C LYS A 101 4.45 4.81 5.13
N THR A 102 4.80 3.54 5.27
CA THR A 102 3.82 2.48 5.56
C THR A 102 3.19 2.66 6.96
N VAL A 103 3.99 2.98 7.97
CA VAL A 103 3.51 3.24 9.33
C VAL A 103 2.59 4.45 9.35
N SER A 104 2.97 5.56 8.72
CA SER A 104 2.14 6.77 8.63
C SER A 104 0.81 6.53 7.91
N ALA A 105 0.82 5.75 6.81
CA ALA A 105 -0.41 5.37 6.11
C ALA A 105 -1.33 4.50 6.97
N ASN A 106 -0.76 3.55 7.71
CA ASN A 106 -1.54 2.70 8.63
C ASN A 106 -2.11 3.51 9.81
N GLU A 107 -1.36 4.46 10.34
CA GLU A 107 -1.82 5.35 11.40
C GLU A 107 -3.01 6.20 10.94
N SER A 108 -2.95 6.76 9.74
CA SER A 108 -4.07 7.49 9.14
C SER A 108 -5.32 6.60 8.99
N LEU A 109 -5.18 5.37 8.49
CA LEU A 109 -6.29 4.43 8.36
C LEU A 109 -6.91 4.06 9.71
N ILE A 110 -6.10 3.90 10.75
CA ILE A 110 -6.59 3.62 12.10
C ILE A 110 -7.37 4.82 12.65
N GLN A 111 -6.87 6.05 12.45
CA GLN A 111 -7.56 7.26 12.89
C GLN A 111 -8.89 7.45 12.15
N ASP A 112 -8.94 7.22 10.85
CA ASP A 112 -10.16 7.28 10.06
C ASP A 112 -11.21 6.26 10.56
N ASN A 113 -10.79 5.01 10.81
CA ASN A 113 -11.68 3.97 11.35
C ASN A 113 -12.20 4.30 12.76
N LEU A 114 -11.35 4.87 13.61
CA LEU A 114 -11.77 5.33 14.96
C LEU A 114 -12.77 6.48 14.88
N LEU A 115 -12.56 7.42 13.96
CA LEU A 115 -13.50 8.53 13.75
C LEU A 115 -14.86 8.01 13.27
N MET A 116 -14.89 7.04 12.36
CA MET A 116 -16.12 6.41 11.89
C MET A 116 -16.86 5.69 13.01
N ALA A 117 -16.14 4.91 13.81
CA ALA A 117 -16.73 4.22 14.97
C ALA A 117 -17.28 5.22 16.00
N LYS A 118 -16.60 6.34 16.23
CA LYS A 118 -17.08 7.41 17.09
C LYS A 118 -18.34 8.06 16.54
N ASN A 119 -18.38 8.40 15.26
CA ASN A 119 -19.57 8.96 14.61
C ASN A 119 -20.78 8.03 14.74
N MET A 120 -20.56 6.70 14.62
CA MET A 120 -21.61 5.71 14.85
C MET A 120 -22.12 5.75 16.30
N LEU A 121 -21.21 5.77 17.28
CA LEU A 121 -21.56 5.84 18.69
C LEU A 121 -22.31 7.13 19.04
N ASP A 122 -21.90 8.26 18.47
CA ASP A 122 -22.57 9.55 18.68
C ASP A 122 -24.03 9.49 18.18
N ILE A 123 -24.29 8.88 17.02
CA ILE A 123 -25.65 8.72 16.50
C ILE A 123 -26.47 7.79 17.38
N LEU A 124 -25.90 6.67 17.81
CA LEU A 124 -26.60 5.74 18.70
C LEU A 124 -26.94 6.34 20.07
N ASN A 125 -26.14 7.31 20.53
CA ASN A 125 -26.37 7.97 21.83
C ASN A 125 -27.28 9.19 21.75
N ASP A 126 -27.14 10.02 20.69
CA ASP A 126 -27.81 11.33 20.63
C ASP A 126 -29.25 11.26 20.13
N GLU A 127 -29.54 10.38 19.16
CA GLU A 127 -30.86 10.39 18.50
C GLU A 127 -31.82 9.40 19.12
N GLY A 128 -31.36 8.59 20.08
CA GLY A 128 -32.13 7.48 20.61
C GLY A 128 -32.81 6.75 19.46
N ILE A 129 -32.53 5.50 19.23
CA ILE A 129 -33.14 4.71 18.14
C ILE A 129 -34.64 4.62 18.39
N VAL A 130 -35.33 5.75 18.26
CA VAL A 130 -36.77 5.88 18.42
C VAL A 130 -37.38 5.93 17.03
N GLY A 131 -37.34 4.78 16.34
CA GLY A 131 -38.13 4.64 15.14
C GLY A 131 -39.62 4.62 15.47
N TYR A 132 -40.42 5.25 14.66
CA TYR A 132 -41.86 5.05 14.68
C TYR A 132 -42.19 3.69 14.05
N TYR A 133 -42.75 2.78 14.83
CA TYR A 133 -43.02 1.42 14.41
C TYR A 133 -44.56 1.22 14.32
N GLY A 134 -45.18 1.68 13.31
CA GLY A 134 -46.61 1.45 13.09
C GLY A 134 -46.88 0.59 11.86
N SER A 135 -45.86 0.43 11.02
CA SER A 135 -45.96 -0.32 9.77
C SER A 135 -44.58 -0.70 9.25
N LYS A 136 -44.51 -1.64 8.29
CA LYS A 136 -43.28 -2.01 7.59
C LYS A 136 -42.64 -0.80 6.88
N GLU A 137 -43.46 0.07 6.32
CA GLU A 137 -43.00 1.31 5.68
C GLU A 137 -42.37 2.26 6.69
N GLY A 138 -43.01 2.43 7.88
CA GLY A 138 -42.46 3.25 8.97
C GLY A 138 -41.15 2.71 9.50
N TYR A 139 -41.04 1.40 9.67
CA TYR A 139 -39.76 0.74 10.04
C TYR A 139 -38.64 1.05 9.03
N LEU A 140 -38.89 0.82 7.72
CA LEU A 140 -37.88 1.07 6.69
C LEU A 140 -37.54 2.56 6.59
N LEU A 141 -38.48 3.46 6.82
CA LEU A 141 -38.25 4.89 6.84
C LEU A 141 -37.28 5.27 7.97
N GLY A 142 -37.58 4.85 9.20
CA GLY A 142 -36.76 5.11 10.38
C GLY A 142 -35.37 4.48 10.25
N LEU A 143 -35.26 3.24 9.78
CA LEU A 143 -33.98 2.62 9.50
C LEU A 143 -33.16 3.43 8.47
N LYS A 144 -33.81 3.91 7.40
CA LYS A 144 -33.16 4.73 6.39
C LYS A 144 -32.68 6.06 6.97
N GLU A 145 -33.43 6.71 7.84
CA GLU A 145 -33.02 7.96 8.51
C GLU A 145 -31.78 7.75 9.35
N VAL A 146 -31.74 6.73 10.20
CA VAL A 146 -30.59 6.40 11.05
C VAL A 146 -29.34 6.12 10.18
N LEU A 147 -29.47 5.28 9.17
CA LEU A 147 -28.33 4.96 8.29
C LEU A 147 -27.91 6.16 7.45
N SER A 148 -28.84 7.02 7.02
CA SER A 148 -28.50 8.24 6.25
C SER A 148 -27.79 9.27 7.11
N SER A 149 -28.20 9.44 8.37
CA SER A 149 -27.52 10.32 9.32
C SER A 149 -26.05 9.93 9.53
N TYR A 150 -25.79 8.63 9.62
CA TYR A 150 -24.41 8.15 9.65
C TYR A 150 -23.68 8.36 8.33
N ALA A 151 -24.33 8.05 7.21
CA ALA A 151 -23.75 8.18 5.88
C ALA A 151 -23.29 9.62 5.59
N GLU A 152 -24.10 10.62 5.96
CA GLU A 152 -23.76 12.05 5.83
C GLU A 152 -22.49 12.42 6.61
N LYS A 153 -22.37 11.97 7.88
CA LYS A 153 -21.19 12.21 8.71
C LYS A 153 -19.91 11.56 8.14
N ALA A 154 -20.08 10.50 7.33
CA ALA A 154 -18.99 9.75 6.71
C ALA A 154 -18.75 10.10 5.23
N ASP A 155 -19.41 11.14 4.69
CA ASP A 155 -19.38 11.54 3.28
C ASP A 155 -19.79 10.39 2.32
N MET A 156 -20.84 9.68 2.73
CA MET A 156 -21.41 8.55 2.00
C MET A 156 -22.92 8.72 1.81
N SER A 157 -23.51 7.84 1.05
CA SER A 157 -24.97 7.69 0.91
C SER A 157 -25.34 6.22 1.00
N VAL A 158 -26.54 5.94 1.54
CA VAL A 158 -27.05 4.58 1.69
C VAL A 158 -28.46 4.48 1.13
N ASN A 159 -28.77 3.37 0.47
CA ASN A 159 -30.09 3.00 0.05
C ASN A 159 -30.39 1.57 0.47
N ILE A 160 -31.63 1.35 0.90
CA ILE A 160 -32.13 0.03 1.29
C ILE A 160 -33.13 -0.40 0.22
N LEU A 161 -32.86 -1.53 -0.41
CA LEU A 161 -33.69 -2.06 -1.49
C LEU A 161 -34.24 -3.45 -1.08
N PRO A 162 -35.50 -3.78 -1.37
CA PRO A 162 -36.01 -5.14 -1.19
C PRO A 162 -35.24 -6.09 -2.13
N PHE A 163 -34.91 -7.30 -1.62
CA PHE A 163 -34.07 -8.25 -2.35
C PHE A 163 -34.53 -9.71 -2.15
N THR A 164 -35.79 -9.91 -1.79
CA THR A 164 -36.32 -11.23 -1.47
C THR A 164 -36.76 -11.97 -2.74
N THR A 165 -37.56 -11.34 -3.58
CA THR A 165 -38.14 -11.98 -4.77
C THR A 165 -37.23 -11.87 -6.01
N PRO A 166 -37.34 -12.81 -6.99
CA PRO A 166 -36.59 -12.69 -8.24
C PRO A 166 -36.79 -11.35 -8.96
N LEU A 167 -38.01 -10.81 -8.93
CA LEU A 167 -38.32 -9.52 -9.56
C LEU A 167 -37.60 -8.35 -8.87
N GLU A 168 -37.58 -8.33 -7.55
CA GLU A 168 -36.85 -7.31 -6.76
C GLU A 168 -35.36 -7.39 -7.02
N LYS A 169 -34.78 -8.60 -7.08
CA LYS A 169 -33.37 -8.83 -7.40
C LYS A 169 -33.02 -8.31 -8.78
N ASP A 170 -33.86 -8.59 -9.77
CA ASP A 170 -33.66 -8.10 -11.14
C ASP A 170 -33.78 -6.56 -11.22
N GLN A 171 -34.74 -5.97 -10.51
CA GLN A 171 -34.88 -4.50 -10.42
C GLN A 171 -33.73 -3.82 -9.71
N ALA A 172 -33.21 -4.42 -8.63
CA ALA A 172 -32.08 -3.87 -7.90
C ALA A 172 -30.78 -3.91 -8.72
N LEU A 173 -30.62 -4.89 -9.61
CA LEU A 173 -29.39 -5.16 -10.32
C LEU A 173 -29.37 -4.77 -11.80
N TYR A 174 -30.51 -4.29 -12.38
CA TYR A 174 -30.63 -4.06 -13.82
C TYR A 174 -29.60 -3.07 -14.41
N ARG A 175 -29.08 -2.15 -13.59
CA ARG A 175 -28.10 -1.12 -14.02
C ARG A 175 -26.65 -1.63 -14.07
N TYR A 176 -26.37 -2.78 -13.47
CA TYR A 176 -25.01 -3.25 -13.38
C TYR A 176 -24.58 -4.03 -14.62
N LYS A 177 -23.29 -3.90 -15.01
CA LYS A 177 -22.76 -4.50 -16.26
C LYS A 177 -22.86 -6.03 -16.31
N ASN A 178 -22.77 -6.72 -15.13
CA ASN A 178 -22.81 -8.18 -15.03
C ASN A 178 -23.79 -8.62 -13.94
N PRO A 179 -25.10 -8.38 -14.09
CA PRO A 179 -26.08 -8.60 -13.02
C PRO A 179 -26.12 -10.05 -12.53
N GLY A 180 -25.92 -11.03 -13.42
CA GLY A 180 -25.92 -12.45 -13.04
C GLY A 180 -24.77 -12.84 -12.09
N SER A 181 -23.57 -12.33 -12.34
CA SER A 181 -22.41 -12.57 -11.47
C SER A 181 -22.56 -11.89 -10.12
N VAL A 182 -23.06 -10.65 -10.11
CA VAL A 182 -23.34 -9.89 -8.89
C VAL A 182 -24.40 -10.62 -8.07
N ARG A 183 -25.52 -11.01 -8.70
CA ARG A 183 -26.60 -11.77 -8.05
C ARG A 183 -26.09 -13.06 -7.41
N ALA A 184 -25.27 -13.84 -8.14
CA ALA A 184 -24.74 -15.10 -7.61
C ALA A 184 -23.89 -14.93 -6.34
N LYS A 185 -23.22 -13.80 -6.16
CA LYS A 185 -22.49 -13.46 -4.92
C LYS A 185 -23.45 -13.03 -3.81
N LEU A 186 -24.36 -12.12 -4.12
CA LEU A 186 -25.34 -11.63 -3.16
C LEU A 186 -26.28 -12.75 -2.64
N ASP A 187 -26.62 -13.72 -3.49
CA ASP A 187 -27.39 -14.91 -3.09
C ASP A 187 -26.64 -15.83 -2.11
N ARG A 188 -25.30 -15.71 -2.05
CA ARG A 188 -24.42 -16.37 -1.07
C ARG A 188 -24.15 -15.51 0.15
N LEU A 189 -24.83 -14.37 0.28
CA LEU A 189 -24.62 -13.37 1.33
C LEU A 189 -23.20 -12.74 1.31
N GLU A 190 -22.55 -12.71 0.15
CA GLU A 190 -21.26 -12.08 -0.02
C GLU A 190 -21.43 -10.60 -0.38
N THR A 191 -20.64 -9.72 0.26
CA THR A 191 -20.55 -8.30 -0.14
C THR A 191 -19.87 -8.16 -1.48
N VAL A 192 -20.40 -7.29 -2.34
CA VAL A 192 -19.81 -6.99 -3.64
C VAL A 192 -19.37 -5.54 -3.66
N TYR A 193 -18.06 -5.32 -3.79
CA TYR A 193 -17.44 -4.00 -3.83
C TYR A 193 -17.18 -3.55 -5.27
N HIS A 194 -17.16 -2.24 -5.48
CA HIS A 194 -16.78 -1.59 -6.74
C HIS A 194 -17.60 -2.06 -7.95
N VAL A 195 -18.89 -2.23 -7.79
CA VAL A 195 -19.76 -2.75 -8.84
C VAL A 195 -19.96 -1.70 -9.94
N ASP A 196 -20.05 -0.43 -9.56
CA ASP A 196 -20.22 0.71 -10.49
C ASP A 196 -19.52 1.97 -9.96
N GLY A 197 -18.20 1.85 -9.65
CA GLY A 197 -17.38 2.93 -9.09
C GLY A 197 -17.08 2.74 -7.60
N ASN A 198 -17.39 3.75 -6.78
CA ASN A 198 -17.15 3.76 -5.34
C ASN A 198 -18.39 3.29 -4.56
N ASP A 199 -18.92 2.14 -4.91
CA ASP A 199 -20.08 1.56 -4.24
C ASP A 199 -19.82 0.15 -3.71
N ALA A 200 -20.64 -0.25 -2.76
CA ALA A 200 -20.72 -1.62 -2.25
C ALA A 200 -22.19 -2.04 -2.11
N LEU A 201 -22.43 -3.32 -2.37
CA LEU A 201 -23.70 -3.97 -2.21
C LEU A 201 -23.57 -5.03 -1.14
N HIS A 202 -24.34 -4.91 -0.07
CA HIS A 202 -24.34 -5.86 1.04
C HIS A 202 -25.76 -6.42 1.28
N PRO A 203 -25.98 -7.74 1.17
CA PRO A 203 -27.25 -8.36 1.49
C PRO A 203 -27.39 -8.51 3.01
N ILE A 204 -28.54 -8.12 3.56
CA ILE A 204 -28.81 -8.15 5.00
C ILE A 204 -30.22 -8.68 5.26
N TYR A 205 -30.37 -9.51 6.29
CA TYR A 205 -31.66 -9.92 6.81
C TYR A 205 -32.13 -8.94 7.88
N LEU A 206 -33.32 -8.40 7.70
CA LEU A 206 -33.95 -7.46 8.60
C LEU A 206 -35.44 -7.78 8.69
N PHE A 207 -36.11 -7.33 9.75
CA PHE A 207 -37.54 -7.39 9.86
C PHE A 207 -38.13 -8.77 9.47
N HIS A 208 -38.19 -9.67 10.45
CA HIS A 208 -38.73 -11.03 10.26
C HIS A 208 -38.08 -11.81 9.08
N ASP A 209 -36.75 -11.83 9.04
CA ASP A 209 -36.00 -12.59 8.05
C ASP A 209 -36.20 -12.17 6.57
N ALA A 210 -36.73 -10.97 6.33
CA ALA A 210 -36.80 -10.44 4.97
C ALA A 210 -35.39 -10.00 4.50
N LEU A 211 -35.01 -10.42 3.28
CA LEU A 211 -33.73 -10.07 2.69
C LEU A 211 -33.80 -8.70 2.01
N TYR A 212 -32.92 -7.81 2.42
CA TYR A 212 -32.71 -6.50 1.84
C TYR A 212 -31.31 -6.36 1.28
N LEU A 213 -31.11 -5.39 0.40
CA LEU A 213 -29.83 -5.01 -0.15
C LEU A 213 -29.47 -3.61 0.30
N LEU A 214 -28.41 -3.48 1.08
CA LEU A 214 -27.81 -2.19 1.39
C LEU A 214 -26.89 -1.79 0.22
N LYS A 215 -27.22 -0.70 -0.46
CA LYS A 215 -26.36 -0.05 -1.43
C LYS A 215 -25.70 1.14 -0.76
N ILE A 216 -24.39 1.06 -0.56
CA ILE A 216 -23.55 2.10 0.04
C ILE A 216 -22.72 2.71 -1.07
N SER A 217 -22.71 4.05 -1.18
CA SER A 217 -21.92 4.77 -2.20
C SER A 217 -21.22 5.95 -1.52
N GLY A 218 -20.01 6.30 -1.99
CA GLY A 218 -19.24 7.39 -1.38
C GLY A 218 -18.38 8.14 -2.37
N SER A 219 -17.81 9.26 -1.92
CA SER A 219 -16.80 10.01 -2.66
C SER A 219 -15.48 9.24 -2.79
N ARG A 220 -15.20 8.35 -1.84
CA ARG A 220 -14.06 7.42 -1.81
C ARG A 220 -14.50 5.96 -1.99
N ALA A 221 -13.53 5.09 -2.23
CA ALA A 221 -13.77 3.65 -2.26
C ALA A 221 -14.34 3.15 -0.91
N ILE A 222 -15.44 2.40 -0.99
CA ILE A 222 -16.05 1.78 0.19
C ILE A 222 -15.21 0.62 0.67
N THR A 223 -14.87 0.61 1.95
CA THR A 223 -14.08 -0.43 2.60
C THR A 223 -14.96 -1.48 3.27
N GLU A 224 -14.36 -2.60 3.66
CA GLU A 224 -15.04 -3.61 4.46
C GLU A 224 -15.51 -3.06 5.81
N MET A 225 -14.71 -2.20 6.44
CA MET A 225 -15.07 -1.56 7.71
C MET A 225 -16.29 -0.66 7.57
N ASP A 226 -16.41 0.09 6.48
CA ASP A 226 -17.62 0.89 6.21
C ASP A 226 -18.85 0.01 6.16
N CYS A 227 -18.81 -1.10 5.41
CA CYS A 227 -19.94 -2.04 5.34
C CYS A 227 -20.29 -2.63 6.71
N ILE A 228 -19.30 -3.05 7.50
CA ILE A 228 -19.50 -3.61 8.84
C ILE A 228 -20.22 -2.60 9.73
N LEU A 229 -19.83 -1.33 9.73
CA LEU A 229 -20.49 -0.30 10.57
C LEU A 229 -21.94 -0.08 10.17
N PHE A 230 -22.27 -0.03 8.87
CA PHE A 230 -23.65 0.06 8.40
C PHE A 230 -24.48 -1.17 8.82
N VAL A 231 -23.91 -2.37 8.73
CA VAL A 231 -24.57 -3.62 9.12
C VAL A 231 -24.83 -3.64 10.64
N ILE A 232 -23.85 -3.24 11.45
CA ILE A 232 -24.03 -3.16 12.90
C ILE A 232 -25.16 -2.18 13.23
N MET A 233 -25.17 -0.99 12.64
CA MET A 233 -26.24 0.00 12.90
C MET A 233 -27.62 -0.51 12.49
N ALA A 234 -27.71 -1.20 11.33
CA ALA A 234 -28.96 -1.78 10.87
C ALA A 234 -29.46 -2.86 11.85
N HIS A 235 -28.58 -3.74 12.34
CA HIS A 235 -28.97 -4.75 13.32
C HIS A 235 -29.29 -4.17 14.70
N VAL A 236 -28.58 -3.13 15.14
CA VAL A 236 -28.94 -2.43 16.39
C VAL A 236 -30.32 -1.81 16.30
N TYR A 237 -30.63 -1.19 15.15
CA TYR A 237 -31.97 -0.66 14.90
C TYR A 237 -33.04 -1.78 14.88
N ASP A 238 -32.76 -2.88 14.16
CA ASP A 238 -33.68 -4.03 14.09
C ASP A 238 -33.93 -4.67 15.44
N PHE A 239 -32.91 -4.78 16.28
CA PHE A 239 -33.02 -5.27 17.65
C PHE A 239 -33.84 -4.36 18.58
N ALA A 240 -33.74 -3.03 18.35
CA ALA A 240 -34.50 -2.05 19.13
C ALA A 240 -35.98 -1.94 18.69
N ALA A 241 -36.32 -2.46 17.52
CA ALA A 241 -37.68 -2.49 17.03
C ALA A 241 -38.52 -3.53 17.82
N PRO A 242 -39.63 -3.16 18.48
CA PRO A 242 -40.45 -4.13 19.17
C PRO A 242 -41.11 -5.11 18.18
N PRO A 243 -40.98 -6.43 18.40
CA PRO A 243 -41.48 -7.43 17.44
C PRO A 243 -43.02 -7.56 17.42
N ASP A 244 -43.72 -7.03 18.42
CA ASP A 244 -45.12 -7.36 18.65
C ASP A 244 -46.17 -6.39 18.04
N ASP A 245 -45.76 -5.27 17.46
CA ASP A 245 -46.68 -4.23 16.96
C ASP A 245 -46.80 -4.17 15.42
N MET A 246 -46.36 -5.21 14.72
CA MET A 246 -46.18 -5.15 13.25
C MET A 246 -46.99 -6.21 12.47
N ASP A 247 -48.20 -6.57 12.98
CA ASP A 247 -49.15 -7.38 12.23
C ASP A 247 -49.83 -6.64 11.07
#